data_d1c780de971c6ec81b0853df966b3431
#
_entry.id   d1c780de971c6ec81b0853df966b3431
#
_cell.length_a   1.000
_cell.length_b   1.000
_cell.length_c   1.000
_cell.angle_alpha   90.00
_cell.angle_beta   90.00
_cell.angle_gamma   90.00
#
_symmetry.space_group_name_H-M   'P 1'
#
loop_
_entity.id
_entity.type
_entity.pdbx_description
1 polymer ?
#
loop_
_entity_poly.entity_id
_entity_poly.type
_entity_poly.pdbx_seq_one_letter_code
_entity_poly.pdbx_strand_id
1 'polypeptide(L)' 'MSDPIAWRCRRGLLELDLLLGGFWAAHRATLEPDERAALERLLALPDLEIVDRIEGRVPAGDATLAALVERLNNFRDTAG' A
#
# COMPACT_ATOMS: atom_id res chain seq x y z
N MET A 1 6.42 -0.10 21.30
CA MET A 1 6.75 0.93 20.31
C MET A 1 5.82 0.85 19.14
N SER A 2 5.23 1.96 18.77
CA SER A 2 4.30 1.99 17.65
C SER A 2 5.06 2.18 16.33
N ASP A 3 4.57 1.52 15.30
CA ASP A 3 5.03 1.71 13.93
C ASP A 3 3.96 2.56 13.23
N PRO A 4 4.26 3.84 12.94
CA PRO A 4 3.24 4.74 12.36
C PRO A 4 2.68 4.24 11.02
N ILE A 5 3.51 3.60 10.20
CA ILE A 5 3.04 3.07 8.92
C ILE A 5 2.13 1.87 9.14
N ALA A 6 2.50 0.97 10.05
CA ALA A 6 1.67 -0.18 10.37
C ALA A 6 0.27 0.25 10.86
N TRP A 7 0.21 1.29 11.69
CA TRP A 7 -1.06 1.85 12.16
C TRP A 7 -1.89 2.40 11.02
N ARG A 8 -1.26 3.10 10.09
CA ARG A 8 -1.96 3.71 8.95
C ARG A 8 -2.47 2.67 7.95
N CYS A 9 -1.95 1.45 8.00
CA CYS A 9 -2.46 0.34 7.19
C CYS A 9 -3.78 -0.21 7.72
N ARG A 10 -4.17 0.13 8.95
CA ARG A 10 -5.40 -0.35 9.57
C ARG A 10 -6.52 0.62 9.28
N ARG A 11 -7.31 0.31 8.26
CA ARG A 11 -8.34 1.20 7.74
C ARG A 11 -9.76 0.80 8.13
N GLY A 12 -9.93 -0.41 8.68
CA GLY A 12 -11.25 -0.95 8.99
C GLY A 12 -11.92 -1.70 7.85
N LEU A 13 -11.21 -1.88 6.74
CA LEU A 13 -11.65 -2.68 5.60
C LEU A 13 -10.77 -3.92 5.56
N LEU A 14 -11.31 -5.08 5.87
CA LEU A 14 -10.52 -6.28 6.10
C LEU A 14 -9.54 -6.60 4.97
N GLU A 15 -10.01 -6.64 3.73
CA GLU A 15 -9.13 -6.99 2.60
C GLU A 15 -8.03 -5.96 2.41
N LEU A 16 -8.35 -4.67 2.54
CA LEU A 16 -7.38 -3.61 2.40
C LEU A 16 -6.36 -3.65 3.54
N ASP A 17 -6.82 -3.87 4.75
CA ASP A 17 -5.95 -3.97 5.94
C ASP A 17 -4.97 -5.14 5.79
N LEU A 18 -5.46 -6.29 5.34
CA LEU A 18 -4.62 -7.47 5.13
C LEU A 18 -3.58 -7.21 4.04
N LEU A 19 -3.98 -6.57 2.95
CA LEU A 19 -3.05 -6.27 1.86
C LEU A 19 -1.97 -5.28 2.30
N LEU A 20 -2.37 -4.14 2.84
CA LEU A 20 -1.43 -3.09 3.22
C LEU A 20 -0.55 -3.52 4.40
N GLY A 21 -1.16 -4.10 5.41
CA GLY A 21 -0.42 -4.57 6.59
C GLY A 21 0.50 -5.73 6.28
N GLY A 22 0.04 -6.67 5.46
CA GLY A 22 0.86 -7.81 5.04
C GLY A 22 2.04 -7.37 4.20
N PHE A 23 1.81 -6.47 3.24
CA PHE A 23 2.88 -5.92 2.41
C PHE A 23 3.91 -5.19 3.25
N TRP A 24 3.48 -4.33 4.16
CA TRP A 24 4.39 -3.60 5.04
C TRP A 24 5.21 -4.56 5.90
N ALA A 25 4.55 -5.53 6.52
CA ALA A 25 5.25 -6.50 7.37
C ALA A 25 6.31 -7.29 6.59
N ALA A 26 5.99 -7.66 5.34
CA ALA A 26 6.89 -8.45 4.52
C ALA A 26 8.07 -7.63 3.97
N HIS A 27 7.87 -6.36 3.68
CA HIS A 27 8.84 -5.57 2.92
C HIS A 27 9.42 -4.37 3.66
N ARG A 28 8.99 -4.10 4.88
CA ARG A 28 9.42 -2.90 5.62
C ARG A 28 10.94 -2.74 5.72
N ALA A 29 11.66 -3.83 5.79
CA ALA A 29 13.12 -3.80 5.96
C ALA A 29 13.86 -3.59 4.64
N THR A 30 13.18 -3.80 3.50
CA THR A 30 13.82 -3.78 2.18
C THR A 30 13.30 -2.70 1.24
N LEU A 31 12.26 -1.96 1.66
CA LEU A 31 11.75 -0.86 0.84
C LEU A 31 12.79 0.25 0.72
N GLU A 32 12.98 0.72 -0.52
CA GLU A 32 13.81 1.88 -0.77
C GLU A 32 13.11 3.14 -0.24
N PRO A 33 13.87 4.21 0.09
CA PRO A 33 13.26 5.42 0.65
C PRO A 33 12.17 6.03 -0.19
N ASP A 34 12.30 6.01 -1.52
CA ASP A 34 11.27 6.54 -2.42
C ASP A 34 10.03 5.65 -2.45
N GLU A 35 10.19 4.34 -2.34
CA GLU A 35 9.06 3.41 -2.24
C GLU A 35 8.31 3.60 -0.92
N ARG A 36 9.05 3.78 0.17
CA ARG A 36 8.46 4.03 1.47
C ARG A 36 7.69 5.36 1.46
N ALA A 37 8.26 6.39 0.87
CA ALA A 37 7.57 7.68 0.74
C ALA A 37 6.31 7.56 -0.10
N ALA A 38 6.35 6.77 -1.17
CA ALA A 38 5.16 6.51 -1.99
C ALA A 38 4.08 5.79 -1.19
N LEU A 39 4.46 4.83 -0.36
CA LEU A 39 3.51 4.13 0.50
C LEU A 39 2.86 5.10 1.49
N GLU A 40 3.64 5.98 2.10
CA GLU A 40 3.09 6.99 3.00
C GLU A 40 2.12 7.92 2.29
N ARG A 41 2.42 8.31 1.05
CA ARG A 41 1.52 9.12 0.24
C ARG A 41 0.22 8.38 -0.06
N LEU A 42 0.29 7.11 -0.39
CA LEU A 42 -0.89 6.28 -0.63
C LEU A 42 -1.74 6.20 0.64
N LEU A 43 -1.11 5.94 1.77
CA LEU A 43 -1.81 5.82 3.06
C LEU A 43 -2.46 7.12 3.52
N ALA A 44 -2.05 8.26 2.98
CA ALA A 44 -2.65 9.54 3.27
C ALA A 44 -3.99 9.76 2.55
N LEU A 45 -4.32 8.90 1.58
CA LEU A 45 -5.54 9.02 0.81
C LEU A 45 -6.73 8.38 1.55
N PRO A 46 -7.96 8.83 1.26
CA PRO A 46 -9.15 8.14 1.75
C PRO A 46 -9.21 6.69 1.26
N ASP A 47 -9.87 5.82 2.02
CA ASP A 47 -9.92 4.39 1.73
C ASP A 47 -10.39 4.08 0.32
N LEU A 48 -11.46 4.74 -0.14
CA LEU A 48 -12.00 4.50 -1.47
C LEU A 48 -11.02 4.88 -2.57
N GLU A 49 -10.24 5.94 -2.38
CA GLU A 49 -9.21 6.30 -3.35
C GLU A 49 -8.09 5.28 -3.40
N ILE A 50 -7.68 4.76 -2.25
CA ILE A 50 -6.67 3.71 -2.20
C ILE A 50 -7.16 2.50 -2.99
N VAL A 51 -8.39 2.07 -2.72
CA VAL A 51 -9.00 0.91 -3.41
C VAL A 51 -9.08 1.17 -4.91
N ASP A 52 -9.54 2.35 -5.31
CA ASP A 52 -9.66 2.68 -6.74
C ASP A 52 -8.33 2.65 -7.46
N ARG A 53 -7.25 3.11 -6.82
CA ARG A 53 -5.92 3.06 -7.42
C ARG A 53 -5.39 1.63 -7.52
N ILE A 54 -5.59 0.83 -6.48
CA ILE A 54 -5.17 -0.57 -6.47
C ILE A 54 -5.94 -1.37 -7.52
N GLU A 55 -7.24 -1.13 -7.64
CA GLU A 55 -8.10 -1.84 -8.59
C GLU A 55 -8.00 -1.30 -10.03
N GLY A 56 -7.28 -0.22 -10.23
CA GLY A 56 -7.07 0.34 -11.56
C GLY A 56 -8.23 1.17 -12.10
N ARG A 57 -9.16 1.57 -11.25
CA ARG A 57 -10.29 2.41 -11.67
C ARG A 57 -9.89 3.84 -11.94
N VAL A 58 -8.79 4.28 -11.33
CA VAL A 58 -8.19 5.59 -11.59
C VAL A 58 -6.68 5.39 -11.73
N PRO A 59 -5.95 6.33 -12.37
CA PRO A 59 -4.49 6.23 -12.46
C PRO A 59 -3.87 6.18 -11.06
N ALA A 60 -2.82 5.38 -10.89
CA ALA A 60 -2.19 5.20 -9.59
C ALA A 60 -1.51 6.47 -9.09
N GLY A 61 -1.01 7.29 -9.98
CA GLY A 61 -0.30 8.52 -9.65
C GLY A 61 0.96 8.65 -10.48
N ASP A 62 2.04 9.20 -9.90
CA ASP A 62 3.31 9.29 -10.60
C ASP A 62 3.95 7.89 -10.76
N ALA A 63 5.10 7.84 -11.42
CA ALA A 63 5.76 6.57 -11.73
C ALA A 63 6.10 5.77 -10.48
N THR A 64 6.54 6.43 -9.40
CA THR A 64 6.90 5.75 -8.17
C THR A 64 5.67 5.14 -7.49
N LEU A 65 4.58 5.89 -7.46
CA LEU A 65 3.34 5.40 -6.88
C LEU A 65 2.73 4.28 -7.72
N ALA A 66 2.81 4.40 -9.04
CA ALA A 66 2.34 3.35 -9.95
C ALA A 66 3.13 2.05 -9.75
N ALA A 67 4.45 2.16 -9.58
CA ALA A 67 5.30 0.99 -9.30
C ALA A 67 4.93 0.35 -7.96
N LEU A 68 4.64 1.16 -6.95
CA LEU A 68 4.20 0.64 -5.65
C LEU A 68 2.87 -0.10 -5.76
N VAL A 69 1.91 0.46 -6.47
CA VAL A 69 0.60 -0.18 -6.67
C VAL A 69 0.77 -1.52 -7.40
N GLU A 70 1.65 -1.58 -8.39
CA GLU A 70 1.96 -2.84 -9.07
C GLU A 70 2.55 -3.87 -8.10
N ARG A 71 3.45 -3.46 -7.22
CA ARG A 71 4.01 -4.36 -6.21
C ARG A 71 2.94 -4.84 -5.23
N LEU A 72 2.02 -3.97 -4.83
CA LEU A 72 0.91 -4.36 -3.98
C LEU A 72 0.03 -5.42 -4.64
N ASN A 73 -0.29 -5.23 -5.92
CA ASN A 73 -1.09 -6.20 -6.66
C ASN A 73 -0.37 -7.54 -6.82
N ASN A 74 0.93 -7.51 -7.08
CA ASN A 74 1.73 -8.72 -7.18
C ASN A 74 1.79 -9.45 -5.83
N PHE A 75 1.94 -8.71 -4.75
CA PHE A 75 1.94 -9.28 -3.40
C PHE A 75 0.60 -9.96 -3.09
N ARG A 76 -0.50 -9.29 -3.41
CA ARG A 76 -1.85 -9.84 -3.20
C ARG A 76 -2.03 -11.15 -3.97
N ASP A 77 -1.62 -11.17 -5.23
CA ASP A 77 -1.78 -12.34 -6.09
C ASP A 77 -0.91 -13.51 -5.62
N THR A 78 0.29 -13.21 -5.10
CA THR A 78 1.19 -14.22 -4.60
C THR A 78 0.73 -14.77 -3.24
N ALA A 79 0.23 -13.90 -2.39
CA ALA A 79 -0.19 -14.27 -1.04
C ALA A 79 -1.54 -15.00 -1.02
N GLY A 80 -2.36 -14.69 -2.01
CA GLY A 80 -3.69 -15.30 -2.12
C GLY A 80 -3.62 -16.66 -2.72
#